data_cab372b1348b86546ee1196a875ac413
#
_entry.id   cab372b1348b86546ee1196a875ac413
#
_cell.length_a   1.000
_cell.length_b   1.000
_cell.length_c   1.000
_cell.angle_alpha   90.00
_cell.angle_beta   90.00
_cell.angle_gamma   90.00
#
_symmetry.space_group_name_H-M   'P 1'
#
loop_
_entity.id
_entity.type
_entity.pdbx_description
1 polymer ?
#
loop_
_entity_poly.entity_id
_entity_poly.type
_entity_poly.pdbx_seq_one_letter_code
_entity_poly.pdbx_strand_id
1 'polypeptide(L)'
;MKNIILQSSPSEWKEALHELGIDLPMWLILLLVMIILVLGWVIKHYWCNWQEARNWRKKKMKAIANTDFSDYLPFRKKRLYIPAMYQSKTPSDYPDPIDATIAEARQNLLDKMLEVLDDKHGRDNLFCILAGAGMGKSSFMVYLYGKLVKKLDGKGHDVEILSLTRPDVIERISMIEDQGNVILLLDALDENVEAMNNYEVFWKTLLNSIKDFNRVVITCRTQFFSSFDEEPNYTEIANYSSKKGTKFFIRYYLSPFTKEERTRYIKNKYPFWHFIKRRKAMKVM
;
A
#
# COMPACT_ATOMS: atom_id res chain seq x y z
N MET A 1 -5.36 -31.82 29.80
CA MET A 1 -4.19 -31.20 30.48
C MET A 1 -4.31 -29.73 30.87
N LYS A 2 -5.16 -28.90 30.24
CA LYS A 2 -5.26 -27.45 30.56
C LYS A 2 -5.93 -27.09 31.90
N ASN A 3 -6.72 -27.99 32.50
CA ASN A 3 -7.46 -27.69 33.74
C ASN A 3 -6.81 -28.24 35.02
N ILE A 4 -5.76 -29.05 34.92
CA ILE A 4 -5.13 -29.71 36.09
C ILE A 4 -4.11 -28.77 36.74
N ILE A 5 -3.43 -27.92 35.96
CA ILE A 5 -2.36 -27.02 36.46
C ILE A 5 -2.89 -25.86 37.33
N LEU A 6 -4.15 -25.47 37.16
CA LEU A 6 -4.77 -24.31 37.86
C LEU A 6 -5.42 -24.71 39.22
N GLN A 7 -5.53 -25.98 39.57
CA GLN A 7 -6.19 -26.44 40.79
C GLN A 7 -5.24 -27.06 41.82
N SER A 8 -4.00 -27.36 41.50
CA SER A 8 -3.03 -27.96 42.44
C SER A 8 -2.37 -26.91 43.34
N SER A 9 -2.26 -27.20 44.61
CA SER A 9 -1.63 -26.33 45.58
C SER A 9 -0.08 -26.36 45.43
N PRO A 10 0.65 -25.27 45.82
CA PRO A 10 2.11 -25.27 45.76
C PRO A 10 2.80 -26.40 46.52
N SER A 11 2.14 -26.97 47.55
CA SER A 11 2.59 -28.12 48.29
C SER A 11 2.56 -29.43 47.47
N GLU A 12 1.51 -29.65 46.70
CA GLU A 12 1.37 -30.79 45.77
C GLU A 12 2.46 -30.78 44.69
N TRP A 13 2.80 -29.61 44.18
CA TRP A 13 3.91 -29.45 43.24
C TRP A 13 5.28 -29.82 43.86
N LYS A 14 5.47 -29.47 45.13
CA LYS A 14 6.70 -29.82 45.84
C LYS A 14 6.84 -31.35 46.04
N GLU A 15 5.74 -32.00 46.39
CA GLU A 15 5.74 -33.49 46.54
C GLU A 15 6.00 -34.18 45.18
N ALA A 16 5.36 -33.74 44.11
CA ALA A 16 5.58 -34.27 42.78
C ALA A 16 7.03 -34.08 42.27
N LEU A 17 7.66 -32.96 42.60
CA LEU A 17 9.06 -32.69 42.25
C LEU A 17 10.03 -33.52 43.11
N HIS A 18 9.69 -33.75 44.37
CA HIS A 18 10.48 -34.59 45.25
C HIS A 18 10.47 -36.07 44.80
N GLU A 19 9.30 -36.58 44.33
CA GLU A 19 9.19 -37.89 43.69
C GLU A 19 10.07 -38.04 42.45
N LEU A 20 10.32 -36.95 41.73
CA LEU A 20 11.20 -36.87 40.55
C LEU A 20 12.68 -36.67 40.93
N GLY A 21 13.03 -36.66 42.24
CA GLY A 21 14.38 -36.43 42.71
C GLY A 21 14.85 -34.98 42.64
N ILE A 22 13.92 -34.03 42.54
CA ILE A 22 14.23 -32.59 42.42
C ILE A 22 13.81 -31.90 43.72
N ASP A 23 14.76 -31.61 44.59
CA ASP A 23 14.53 -30.86 45.84
C ASP A 23 14.70 -29.37 45.61
N LEU A 24 13.57 -28.68 45.40
CA LEU A 24 13.55 -27.22 45.23
C LEU A 24 12.94 -26.53 46.45
N PRO A 25 13.51 -25.42 46.93
CA PRO A 25 12.90 -24.62 47.99
C PRO A 25 11.59 -24.01 47.52
N MET A 26 10.60 -23.91 48.42
CA MET A 26 9.22 -23.43 48.11
C MET A 26 9.21 -22.09 47.39
N TRP A 27 10.07 -21.15 47.74
CA TRP A 27 10.14 -19.85 47.06
C TRP A 27 10.52 -19.98 45.58
N LEU A 28 11.35 -20.94 45.21
CA LEU A 28 11.78 -21.21 43.83
C LEU A 28 10.64 -21.80 43.01
N ILE A 29 9.83 -22.69 43.60
CA ILE A 29 8.63 -23.25 42.97
C ILE A 29 7.62 -22.16 42.70
N LEU A 30 7.37 -21.27 43.67
CA LEU A 30 6.48 -20.13 43.48
C LEU A 30 6.99 -19.17 42.40
N LEU A 31 8.28 -18.93 42.35
CA LEU A 31 8.90 -18.09 41.30
C LEU A 31 8.72 -18.71 39.90
N LEU A 32 8.91 -20.03 39.76
CA LEU A 32 8.72 -20.75 38.51
C LEU A 32 7.24 -20.68 38.03
N VAL A 33 6.30 -20.89 38.97
CA VAL A 33 4.88 -20.77 38.68
C VAL A 33 4.52 -19.34 38.17
N MET A 34 5.05 -18.32 38.87
CA MET A 34 4.86 -16.91 38.42
C MET A 34 5.42 -16.67 37.02
N ILE A 35 6.62 -17.18 36.74
CA ILE A 35 7.21 -17.06 35.38
C ILE A 35 6.35 -17.74 34.34
N ILE A 36 5.85 -18.96 34.62
CA ILE A 36 4.97 -19.69 33.70
C ILE A 36 3.67 -18.91 33.42
N LEU A 37 3.06 -18.32 34.48
CA LEU A 37 1.84 -17.51 34.34
C LEU A 37 2.09 -16.24 33.51
N VAL A 38 3.19 -15.54 33.77
CA VAL A 38 3.59 -14.35 32.99
C VAL A 38 3.86 -14.71 31.55
N LEU A 39 4.61 -15.78 31.28
CA LEU A 39 4.87 -16.27 29.93
C LEU A 39 3.57 -16.65 29.21
N GLY A 40 2.66 -17.36 29.91
CA GLY A 40 1.33 -17.72 29.35
C GLY A 40 0.50 -16.49 29.01
N TRP A 41 0.52 -15.46 29.86
CA TRP A 41 -0.15 -14.18 29.59
C TRP A 41 0.47 -13.45 28.40
N VAL A 42 1.80 -13.36 28.34
CA VAL A 42 2.53 -12.75 27.22
C VAL A 42 2.22 -13.48 25.92
N ILE A 43 2.32 -14.81 25.89
CA ILE A 43 2.03 -15.61 24.70
C ILE A 43 0.58 -15.39 24.24
N LYS A 44 -0.39 -15.41 25.19
CA LYS A 44 -1.81 -15.16 24.87
C LYS A 44 -2.01 -13.76 24.28
N HIS A 45 -1.37 -12.74 24.86
CA HIS A 45 -1.47 -11.35 24.38
C HIS A 45 -0.93 -11.21 22.94
N TYR A 46 0.27 -11.74 22.67
CA TYR A 46 0.84 -11.73 21.32
C TYR A 46 0.01 -12.55 20.32
N TRP A 47 -0.54 -13.68 20.76
CA TRP A 47 -1.41 -14.51 19.92
C TRP A 47 -2.71 -13.78 19.53
N CYS A 48 -3.37 -13.12 20.47
CA CYS A 48 -4.57 -12.34 20.19
C CYS A 48 -4.28 -11.21 19.20
N ASN A 49 -3.26 -10.40 19.45
CA ASN A 49 -2.86 -9.31 18.56
C ASN A 49 -2.51 -9.84 17.15
N TRP A 50 -1.81 -10.95 17.05
CA TRP A 50 -1.49 -11.59 15.76
C TRP A 50 -2.75 -12.07 15.02
N GLN A 51 -3.72 -12.62 15.74
CA GLN A 51 -5.00 -13.05 15.17
C GLN A 51 -5.80 -11.86 14.62
N GLU A 52 -5.91 -10.78 15.38
CA GLU A 52 -6.59 -9.55 14.97
C GLU A 52 -5.95 -8.97 13.71
N ALA A 53 -4.66 -8.81 13.72
CA ALA A 53 -3.87 -8.35 12.60
C ALA A 53 -4.09 -9.22 11.35
N ARG A 54 -4.06 -10.54 11.51
CA ARG A 54 -4.34 -11.49 10.42
C ARG A 54 -5.76 -11.35 9.86
N ASN A 55 -6.76 -11.15 10.73
CA ASN A 55 -8.15 -10.99 10.33
C ASN A 55 -8.37 -9.66 9.60
N TRP A 56 -7.79 -8.57 10.11
CA TRP A 56 -7.80 -7.26 9.46
C TRP A 56 -7.20 -7.35 8.03
N ARG A 57 -6.01 -7.93 7.88
CA ARG A 57 -5.39 -8.14 6.57
C ARG A 57 -6.28 -8.95 5.62
N LYS A 58 -6.91 -10.02 6.11
CA LYS A 58 -7.84 -10.82 5.31
C LYS A 58 -9.05 -10.01 4.88
N LYS A 59 -9.63 -9.20 5.79
CA LYS A 59 -10.78 -8.31 5.51
C LYS A 59 -10.43 -7.32 4.40
N LYS A 60 -9.30 -6.60 4.52
CA LYS A 60 -8.81 -5.64 3.51
C LYS A 60 -8.57 -6.30 2.15
N MET A 61 -7.94 -7.47 2.14
CA MET A 61 -7.68 -8.20 0.91
C MET A 61 -8.94 -8.78 0.26
N LYS A 62 -9.98 -9.10 1.03
CA LYS A 62 -11.28 -9.54 0.51
C LYS A 62 -12.07 -8.34 -0.03
N ALA A 63 -11.98 -7.19 0.62
CA ALA A 63 -12.63 -5.97 0.17
C ALA A 63 -12.19 -5.60 -1.25
N ILE A 64 -10.87 -5.55 -1.52
CA ILE A 64 -10.36 -5.22 -2.87
C ILE A 64 -10.76 -6.27 -3.93
N ALA A 65 -10.94 -7.53 -3.55
CA ALA A 65 -11.34 -8.58 -4.50
C ALA A 65 -12.76 -8.39 -5.05
N ASN A 66 -13.60 -7.65 -4.35
CA ASN A 66 -14.98 -7.36 -4.73
C ASN A 66 -15.14 -5.96 -5.36
N THR A 67 -14.06 -5.33 -5.78
CA THR A 67 -14.03 -3.99 -6.38
C THR A 67 -13.56 -4.04 -7.84
N ASP A 68 -13.49 -2.86 -8.47
CA ASP A 68 -12.98 -2.64 -9.84
C ASP A 68 -11.53 -3.10 -10.03
N PHE A 69 -10.84 -3.45 -8.95
CA PHE A 69 -9.46 -3.94 -8.96
C PHE A 69 -9.31 -5.46 -9.01
N SER A 70 -10.40 -6.21 -9.15
CA SER A 70 -10.38 -7.69 -9.22
C SER A 70 -9.39 -8.23 -10.26
N ASP A 71 -9.33 -7.62 -11.44
CA ASP A 71 -8.47 -8.02 -12.55
C ASP A 71 -6.97 -7.79 -12.28
N TYR A 72 -6.67 -6.86 -11.38
CA TYR A 72 -5.29 -6.55 -10.99
C TYR A 72 -4.77 -7.38 -9.81
N LEU A 73 -5.61 -8.16 -9.14
CA LEU A 73 -5.21 -9.01 -8.01
C LEU A 73 -4.04 -9.97 -8.32
N PRO A 74 -3.90 -10.54 -9.53
CA PRO A 74 -2.74 -11.36 -9.86
C PRO A 74 -1.41 -10.64 -9.69
N PHE A 75 -1.36 -9.33 -9.95
CA PHE A 75 -0.15 -8.50 -9.82
C PHE A 75 0.30 -8.29 -8.37
N ARG A 76 -0.56 -8.55 -7.39
CA ARG A 76 -0.19 -8.57 -5.97
C ARG A 76 0.87 -9.64 -5.66
N LYS A 77 0.95 -10.70 -6.46
CA LYS A 77 1.96 -11.74 -6.31
C LYS A 77 3.31 -11.21 -6.84
N LYS A 78 4.33 -11.23 -5.99
CA LYS A 78 5.71 -10.80 -6.34
C LYS A 78 6.22 -11.40 -7.67
N ARG A 79 5.75 -12.58 -8.04
CA ARG A 79 6.15 -13.26 -9.28
C ARG A 79 5.70 -12.54 -10.56
N LEU A 80 4.50 -11.93 -10.55
CA LEU A 80 3.94 -11.27 -11.76
C LEU A 80 4.25 -9.77 -11.78
N TYR A 81 4.52 -9.19 -10.64
CA TYR A 81 4.85 -7.77 -10.55
C TYR A 81 6.28 -7.52 -10.99
N ILE A 82 6.46 -6.66 -11.96
CA ILE A 82 7.75 -6.07 -12.33
C ILE A 82 7.86 -4.73 -11.61
N PRO A 83 8.95 -4.46 -10.88
CA PRO A 83 9.11 -3.20 -10.18
C PRO A 83 8.93 -2.02 -11.12
N ALA A 84 8.02 -1.11 -10.77
CA ALA A 84 7.84 0.13 -11.49
C ALA A 84 8.99 1.07 -11.14
N MET A 85 9.65 1.59 -12.15
CA MET A 85 10.70 2.59 -12.01
C MET A 85 10.11 3.97 -12.30
N TYR A 86 10.64 5.01 -11.67
CA TYR A 86 10.16 6.38 -11.86
C TYR A 86 11.30 7.35 -12.14
N GLN A 87 10.90 8.50 -12.67
CA GLN A 87 11.72 9.71 -12.88
C GLN A 87 11.01 10.89 -12.22
N SER A 88 11.78 11.88 -11.77
CA SER A 88 11.25 13.12 -11.19
C SER A 88 10.92 14.18 -12.23
N LYS A 89 11.48 14.07 -13.42
CA LYS A 89 11.24 14.98 -14.56
C LYS A 89 10.29 14.37 -15.57
N THR A 90 9.53 15.23 -16.24
CA THR A 90 8.66 14.78 -17.34
C THR A 90 9.49 14.29 -18.52
N PRO A 91 9.06 13.22 -19.21
CA PRO A 91 9.73 12.78 -20.44
C PRO A 91 9.81 13.86 -21.54
N SER A 92 8.89 14.84 -21.52
CA SER A 92 8.87 15.97 -22.48
C SER A 92 9.96 17.03 -22.23
N ASP A 93 10.59 17.04 -21.06
CA ASP A 93 11.69 17.98 -20.74
C ASP A 93 13.02 17.61 -21.40
N TYR A 94 13.06 16.46 -22.09
CA TYR A 94 14.24 16.00 -22.78
C TYR A 94 14.12 16.26 -24.29
N PRO A 95 15.13 16.89 -24.91
CA PRO A 95 15.13 17.20 -26.34
C PRO A 95 15.16 15.94 -27.23
N ASP A 96 15.60 14.80 -26.69
CA ASP A 96 15.62 13.52 -27.37
C ASP A 96 15.02 12.42 -26.47
N PRO A 97 14.01 11.64 -26.94
CA PRO A 97 13.44 10.53 -26.20
C PRO A 97 14.43 9.43 -25.79
N ILE A 98 15.57 9.33 -26.48
CA ILE A 98 16.63 8.38 -26.15
C ILE A 98 17.44 8.90 -24.95
N ASP A 99 17.72 10.21 -24.88
CA ASP A 99 18.43 10.84 -23.76
C ASP A 99 17.58 10.84 -22.49
N ALA A 100 16.26 10.97 -22.59
CA ALA A 100 15.33 10.84 -21.47
C ALA A 100 15.42 9.45 -20.78
N THR A 101 15.80 8.42 -21.53
CA THR A 101 15.91 7.04 -21.01
C THR A 101 17.25 6.79 -20.31
N ILE A 102 18.26 7.58 -20.63
CA ILE A 102 19.67 7.38 -20.20
C ILE A 102 20.05 8.36 -19.07
N ALA A 103 19.42 9.54 -19.00
CA ALA A 103 19.92 10.66 -18.23
C ALA A 103 19.62 10.67 -16.73
N GLU A 104 18.61 9.94 -16.24
CA GLU A 104 18.34 9.81 -14.81
C GLU A 104 18.46 8.36 -14.32
N ALA A 105 19.12 8.18 -13.18
CA ALA A 105 19.13 6.90 -12.48
C ALA A 105 17.67 6.54 -12.13
N ARG A 106 17.12 5.57 -12.85
CA ARG A 106 15.76 5.06 -12.61
C ARG A 106 15.68 4.50 -11.19
N GLN A 107 14.79 5.05 -10.39
CA GLN A 107 14.59 4.63 -9.01
C GLN A 107 13.34 3.77 -8.88
N ASN A 108 13.34 2.89 -7.88
CA ASN A 108 12.19 2.03 -7.59
C ASN A 108 11.06 2.84 -6.96
N LEU A 109 9.93 2.96 -7.67
CA LEU A 109 8.78 3.73 -7.20
C LEU A 109 8.16 3.14 -5.92
N LEU A 110 8.14 1.80 -5.79
CA LEU A 110 7.57 1.18 -4.60
C LEU A 110 8.35 1.53 -3.34
N ASP A 111 9.68 1.45 -3.41
CA ASP A 111 10.55 1.74 -2.26
C ASP A 111 10.39 3.21 -1.87
N LYS A 112 10.35 4.11 -2.86
CA LYS A 112 10.10 5.55 -2.63
C LYS A 112 8.72 5.80 -2.02
N MET A 113 7.65 5.19 -2.55
CA MET A 113 6.31 5.34 -1.99
C MET A 113 6.21 4.80 -0.56
N LEU A 114 6.82 3.66 -0.27
CA LEU A 114 6.84 3.13 1.09
C LEU A 114 7.64 3.98 2.08
N GLU A 115 8.67 4.68 1.60
CA GLU A 115 9.43 5.66 2.39
C GLU A 115 8.57 6.89 2.72
N VAL A 116 8.06 7.57 1.69
CA VAL A 116 7.34 8.85 1.87
C VAL A 116 5.97 8.69 2.54
N LEU A 117 5.31 7.55 2.37
CA LEU A 117 4.03 7.26 3.02
C LEU A 117 4.17 6.84 4.50
N ASP A 118 5.36 6.41 4.94
CA ASP A 118 5.65 6.06 6.34
C ASP A 118 6.29 7.23 7.12
N ASP A 119 6.71 8.30 6.44
CA ASP A 119 7.35 9.45 7.06
C ASP A 119 6.35 10.26 7.90
N LYS A 120 6.43 10.10 9.22
CA LYS A 120 5.54 10.78 10.18
C LYS A 120 5.77 12.30 10.27
N HIS A 121 6.92 12.77 9.85
CA HIS A 121 7.34 14.17 9.94
C HIS A 121 7.32 14.91 8.60
N GLY A 122 7.11 14.17 7.50
CA GLY A 122 6.99 14.74 6.16
C GLY A 122 5.81 15.70 6.07
N ARG A 123 6.07 16.87 5.47
CA ARG A 123 5.02 17.88 5.21
C ARG A 123 4.17 17.52 4.00
N ASP A 124 4.75 16.72 3.09
CA ASP A 124 4.11 16.34 1.85
C ASP A 124 3.14 15.20 2.08
N ASN A 125 1.91 15.41 1.69
CA ASN A 125 0.86 14.41 1.86
C ASN A 125 0.06 14.12 0.58
N LEU A 126 0.38 14.79 -0.53
CA LEU A 126 -0.29 14.61 -1.81
C LEU A 126 0.73 14.17 -2.87
N PHE A 127 0.47 13.03 -3.50
CA PHE A 127 1.37 12.42 -4.49
C PHE A 127 0.60 12.13 -5.77
N CYS A 128 1.20 12.45 -6.92
CA CYS A 128 0.62 12.16 -8.23
C CYS A 128 1.57 11.27 -9.03
N ILE A 129 1.07 10.12 -9.48
CA ILE A 129 1.80 9.19 -10.33
C ILE A 129 1.30 9.33 -11.75
N LEU A 130 2.15 9.85 -12.60
CA LEU A 130 1.87 10.13 -14.01
C LEU A 130 2.51 9.07 -14.92
N ALA A 131 1.76 8.61 -15.91
CA ALA A 131 2.27 7.63 -16.85
C ALA A 131 1.44 7.58 -18.12
N GLY A 132 2.03 7.11 -19.20
CA GLY A 132 1.31 6.80 -20.43
C GLY A 132 0.28 5.68 -20.26
N ALA A 133 -0.55 5.47 -21.28
CA ALA A 133 -1.51 4.39 -21.32
C ALA A 133 -0.81 3.02 -21.25
N GLY A 134 -1.38 2.07 -20.51
CA GLY A 134 -0.85 0.70 -20.43
C GLY A 134 0.44 0.52 -19.63
N MET A 135 1.00 1.55 -19.01
CA MET A 135 2.27 1.48 -18.25
C MET A 135 2.13 0.84 -16.86
N GLY A 136 0.95 0.35 -16.48
CA GLY A 136 0.76 -0.44 -15.27
C GLY A 136 0.44 0.35 -14.01
N LYS A 137 -0.11 1.56 -14.09
CA LYS A 137 -0.56 2.39 -12.95
C LYS A 137 -1.43 1.62 -11.96
N SER A 138 -2.55 1.05 -12.42
CA SER A 138 -3.48 0.29 -11.57
C SER A 138 -2.84 -0.97 -10.97
N SER A 139 -1.99 -1.66 -11.75
CA SER A 139 -1.21 -2.80 -11.23
C SER A 139 -0.27 -2.38 -10.10
N PHE A 140 0.37 -1.21 -10.24
CA PHE A 140 1.21 -0.63 -9.21
C PHE A 140 0.39 -0.26 -7.97
N MET A 141 -0.76 0.40 -8.13
CA MET A 141 -1.63 0.80 -7.02
C MET A 141 -2.10 -0.41 -6.19
N VAL A 142 -2.53 -1.50 -6.86
CA VAL A 142 -2.92 -2.74 -6.18
C VAL A 142 -1.73 -3.40 -5.47
N TYR A 143 -0.53 -3.33 -6.06
CA TYR A 143 0.67 -3.87 -5.44
C TYR A 143 1.09 -3.04 -4.22
N LEU A 144 1.07 -1.70 -4.33
CA LEU A 144 1.34 -0.76 -3.24
C LEU A 144 0.35 -0.97 -2.09
N TYR A 145 -0.95 -1.04 -2.39
CA TYR A 145 -2.00 -1.34 -1.40
C TYR A 145 -1.68 -2.62 -0.62
N GLY A 146 -1.35 -3.71 -1.34
CA GLY A 146 -1.01 -4.97 -0.70
C GLY A 146 0.25 -4.91 0.20
N LYS A 147 1.19 -4.01 -0.10
CA LYS A 147 2.38 -3.76 0.74
C LYS A 147 2.04 -2.91 1.96
N LEU A 148 1.24 -1.86 1.76
CA LEU A 148 0.78 -0.99 2.86
C LEU A 148 -0.07 -1.76 3.87
N VAL A 149 -1.03 -2.59 3.42
CA VAL A 149 -1.82 -3.47 4.29
C VAL A 149 -0.93 -4.36 5.18
N LYS A 150 0.23 -4.81 4.68
CA LYS A 150 1.17 -5.58 5.49
C LYS A 150 2.02 -4.72 6.42
N LYS A 151 2.40 -3.51 5.98
CA LYS A 151 3.29 -2.62 6.71
C LYS A 151 2.57 -1.89 7.84
N LEU A 152 1.29 -1.55 7.64
CA LEU A 152 0.46 -0.80 8.59
C LEU A 152 -0.24 -1.68 9.62
N ASP A 153 -0.14 -2.99 9.47
CA ASP A 153 -0.73 -3.97 10.37
C ASP A 153 -0.36 -3.72 11.84
N GLY A 154 -1.37 -3.43 12.66
CA GLY A 154 -1.19 -3.13 14.08
C GLY A 154 -0.61 -1.75 14.42
N LYS A 155 -0.45 -0.84 13.45
CA LYS A 155 0.14 0.50 13.65
C LYS A 155 -0.87 1.63 13.86
N GLY A 156 -2.17 1.34 13.89
CA GLY A 156 -3.23 2.35 14.06
C GLY A 156 -3.49 3.20 12.81
N HIS A 157 -2.83 2.91 11.68
CA HIS A 157 -3.09 3.53 10.39
C HIS A 157 -3.84 2.57 9.49
N ASP A 158 -4.70 3.11 8.64
CA ASP A 158 -5.45 2.35 7.65
C ASP A 158 -5.07 2.73 6.22
N VAL A 159 -5.49 1.94 5.26
CA VAL A 159 -5.29 2.19 3.83
C VAL A 159 -6.57 1.84 3.07
N GLU A 160 -6.99 2.74 2.20
CA GLU A 160 -8.11 2.54 1.28
C GLU A 160 -7.66 2.75 -0.16
N ILE A 161 -8.30 2.02 -1.09
CA ILE A 161 -8.08 2.17 -2.52
C ILE A 161 -9.43 2.30 -3.22
N LEU A 162 -9.58 3.36 -4.03
CA LEU A 162 -10.79 3.64 -4.79
C LEU A 162 -10.45 3.93 -6.25
N SER A 163 -11.31 3.48 -7.15
CA SER A 163 -11.26 3.89 -8.56
C SER A 163 -12.01 5.20 -8.73
N LEU A 164 -11.35 6.19 -9.33
CA LEU A 164 -11.98 7.46 -9.68
C LEU A 164 -12.98 7.34 -10.86
N THR A 165 -12.99 6.20 -11.56
CA THR A 165 -13.95 5.94 -12.65
C THR A 165 -15.40 5.83 -12.16
N ARG A 166 -15.60 5.63 -10.86
CA ARG A 166 -16.92 5.46 -10.27
C ARG A 166 -17.66 6.80 -10.09
N PRO A 167 -18.93 6.90 -10.45
CA PRO A 167 -19.71 8.13 -10.27
C PRO A 167 -19.95 8.47 -8.78
N ASP A 168 -19.98 7.46 -7.90
CA ASP A 168 -20.18 7.61 -6.44
C ASP A 168 -18.88 7.83 -5.65
N VAL A 169 -17.76 8.09 -6.32
CA VAL A 169 -16.44 8.11 -5.66
C VAL A 169 -16.30 9.22 -4.62
N ILE A 170 -16.81 10.40 -4.87
CA ILE A 170 -16.73 11.53 -3.93
C ILE A 170 -17.52 11.22 -2.66
N GLU A 171 -18.72 10.65 -2.79
CA GLU A 171 -19.53 10.22 -1.66
C GLU A 171 -18.80 9.14 -0.85
N ARG A 172 -18.22 8.15 -1.51
CA ARG A 172 -17.44 7.09 -0.84
C ARG A 172 -16.22 7.62 -0.11
N ILE A 173 -15.52 8.62 -0.67
CA ILE A 173 -14.40 9.29 0.02
C ILE A 173 -14.90 9.96 1.30
N SER A 174 -16.05 10.64 1.24
CA SER A 174 -16.62 11.34 2.41
C SER A 174 -17.11 10.40 3.52
N MET A 175 -17.47 9.16 3.18
CA MET A 175 -17.87 8.12 4.14
C MET A 175 -16.70 7.45 4.87
N ILE A 176 -15.46 7.72 4.47
CA ILE A 176 -14.29 7.17 5.16
C ILE A 176 -14.10 7.90 6.48
N GLU A 177 -14.22 7.16 7.58
CA GLU A 177 -14.00 7.64 8.93
C GLU A 177 -12.48 7.78 9.22
N ASP A 178 -12.15 8.62 10.21
CA ASP A 178 -10.77 8.82 10.70
C ASP A 178 -9.73 9.10 9.61
N GLN A 179 -10.11 9.98 8.65
CA GLN A 179 -9.32 10.30 7.45
C GLN A 179 -7.87 10.68 7.77
N GLY A 180 -7.64 11.32 8.93
CA GLY A 180 -6.30 11.69 9.38
C GLY A 180 -5.35 10.51 9.64
N ASN A 181 -5.88 9.29 9.79
CA ASN A 181 -5.11 8.06 9.97
C ASN A 181 -5.17 7.14 8.74
N VAL A 182 -5.80 7.58 7.65
CA VAL A 182 -5.96 6.79 6.43
C VAL A 182 -5.00 7.26 5.33
N ILE A 183 -4.34 6.30 4.68
CA ILE A 183 -3.65 6.50 3.40
C ILE A 183 -4.64 6.18 2.29
N LEU A 184 -4.97 7.17 1.46
CA LEU A 184 -5.94 7.03 0.37
C LEU A 184 -5.23 6.87 -0.97
N LEU A 185 -5.54 5.79 -1.67
CA LEU A 185 -5.06 5.50 -3.02
C LEU A 185 -6.20 5.69 -4.01
N LEU A 186 -6.06 6.64 -4.94
CA LEU A 186 -7.04 6.99 -5.96
C LEU A 186 -6.50 6.67 -7.35
N ASP A 187 -7.13 5.76 -8.07
CA ASP A 187 -6.67 5.30 -9.38
C ASP A 187 -7.53 5.84 -10.52
N ALA A 188 -6.87 6.14 -11.66
CA ALA A 188 -7.49 6.47 -12.93
C ALA A 188 -8.30 7.77 -12.95
N LEU A 189 -7.69 8.91 -12.57
CA LEU A 189 -8.30 10.24 -12.69
C LEU A 189 -8.71 10.57 -14.13
N ASP A 190 -7.89 10.18 -15.09
CA ASP A 190 -8.11 10.40 -16.53
C ASP A 190 -9.28 9.62 -17.12
N GLU A 191 -9.82 8.67 -16.40
CA GLU A 191 -10.98 7.85 -16.81
C GLU A 191 -12.28 8.28 -16.11
N ASN A 192 -12.25 9.32 -15.27
CA ASN A 192 -13.44 9.87 -14.63
C ASN A 192 -14.22 10.74 -15.60
N VAL A 193 -15.51 10.43 -15.80
CA VAL A 193 -16.37 11.13 -16.77
C VAL A 193 -16.58 12.61 -16.41
N GLU A 194 -16.75 12.91 -15.12
CA GLU A 194 -16.92 14.30 -14.66
C GLU A 194 -15.63 15.09 -14.83
N ALA A 195 -14.47 14.49 -14.55
CA ALA A 195 -13.16 15.12 -14.77
C ALA A 195 -12.90 15.37 -16.27
N MET A 196 -13.33 14.47 -17.16
CA MET A 196 -13.21 14.68 -18.61
C MET A 196 -14.11 15.78 -19.11
N ASN A 197 -15.29 15.96 -18.53
CA ASN A 197 -16.25 16.98 -18.95
C ASN A 197 -15.94 18.37 -18.39
N ASN A 198 -15.52 18.43 -17.12
CA ASN A 198 -15.17 19.69 -16.45
C ASN A 198 -14.14 19.42 -15.35
N TYR A 199 -12.86 19.40 -15.77
CA TYR A 199 -11.74 19.11 -14.90
C TYR A 199 -11.66 20.01 -13.67
N GLU A 200 -11.79 21.34 -13.86
CA GLU A 200 -11.63 22.31 -12.76
C GLU A 200 -12.64 22.09 -11.64
N VAL A 201 -13.92 21.91 -12.00
CA VAL A 201 -14.99 21.69 -11.02
C VAL A 201 -14.80 20.36 -10.29
N PHE A 202 -14.55 19.28 -11.02
CA PHE A 202 -14.30 17.98 -10.43
C PHE A 202 -13.07 18.01 -9.55
N TRP A 203 -11.96 18.59 -10.03
CA TRP A 203 -10.71 18.69 -9.30
C TRP A 203 -10.88 19.42 -7.98
N LYS A 204 -11.55 20.57 -7.99
CA LYS A 204 -11.85 21.34 -6.78
C LYS A 204 -12.69 20.54 -5.77
N THR A 205 -13.69 19.81 -6.26
CA THR A 205 -14.51 18.92 -5.42
C THR A 205 -13.69 17.79 -4.81
N LEU A 206 -12.85 17.13 -5.62
CA LEU A 206 -11.95 16.07 -5.17
C LEU A 206 -10.98 16.58 -4.11
N LEU A 207 -10.33 17.71 -4.36
CA LEU A 207 -9.38 18.29 -3.40
C LEU A 207 -10.03 18.62 -2.04
N ASN A 208 -11.28 19.11 -2.07
CA ASN A 208 -12.05 19.34 -0.84
C ASN A 208 -12.33 18.04 -0.07
N SER A 209 -12.62 16.96 -0.80
CA SER A 209 -12.94 15.66 -0.19
C SER A 209 -11.72 14.99 0.45
N ILE A 210 -10.51 15.27 -0.07
CA ILE A 210 -9.28 14.59 0.37
C ILE A 210 -8.41 15.41 1.33
N LYS A 211 -8.82 16.63 1.67
CA LYS A 211 -8.00 17.59 2.44
C LYS A 211 -7.57 17.11 3.83
N ASP A 212 -8.39 16.27 4.46
CA ASP A 212 -8.21 15.80 5.82
C ASP A 212 -7.50 14.44 5.93
N PHE A 213 -7.23 13.80 4.77
CA PHE A 213 -6.49 12.54 4.75
C PHE A 213 -5.02 12.72 5.13
N ASN A 214 -4.46 11.68 5.76
CA ASN A 214 -3.05 11.65 6.14
C ASN A 214 -2.13 11.74 4.92
N ARG A 215 -2.35 10.84 3.95
CA ARG A 215 -1.61 10.76 2.68
C ARG A 215 -2.57 10.39 1.56
N VAL A 216 -2.38 10.98 0.40
CA VAL A 216 -3.17 10.67 -0.79
C VAL A 216 -2.25 10.43 -1.97
N VAL A 217 -2.47 9.35 -2.69
CA VAL A 217 -1.77 9.02 -3.93
C VAL A 217 -2.80 8.94 -5.04
N ILE A 218 -2.62 9.73 -6.10
CA ILE A 218 -3.51 9.77 -7.27
C ILE A 218 -2.74 9.27 -8.48
N THR A 219 -3.37 8.47 -9.34
CA THR A 219 -2.80 8.14 -10.65
C THR A 219 -3.55 8.81 -11.77
N CYS A 220 -2.83 9.25 -12.80
CA CYS A 220 -3.37 9.87 -13.99
C CYS A 220 -2.51 9.57 -15.23
N ARG A 221 -3.08 9.71 -16.43
CA ARG A 221 -2.27 9.73 -17.66
C ARG A 221 -1.67 11.10 -17.87
N THR A 222 -0.38 11.14 -18.27
CA THR A 222 0.28 12.40 -18.65
C THR A 222 -0.47 13.14 -19.75
N GLN A 223 -1.02 12.41 -20.72
CA GLN A 223 -1.76 12.97 -21.85
C GLN A 223 -3.15 13.55 -21.48
N PHE A 224 -3.57 13.38 -20.24
CA PHE A 224 -4.83 13.97 -19.75
C PHE A 224 -4.72 15.49 -19.59
N PHE A 225 -3.52 15.97 -19.28
CA PHE A 225 -3.23 17.38 -19.15
C PHE A 225 -2.70 17.93 -20.49
N SER A 226 -3.24 19.08 -20.93
CA SER A 226 -2.88 19.70 -22.20
C SER A 226 -1.45 20.31 -22.16
N SER A 227 -0.99 20.69 -20.97
CA SER A 227 0.34 21.23 -20.74
C SER A 227 0.90 20.76 -19.40
N PHE A 228 2.23 20.94 -19.22
CA PHE A 228 2.88 20.67 -17.95
C PHE A 228 2.34 21.51 -16.79
N ASP A 229 1.93 22.75 -17.08
CA ASP A 229 1.40 23.67 -16.07
C ASP A 229 0.02 23.27 -15.56
N GLU A 230 -0.74 22.48 -16.34
CA GLU A 230 -2.04 21.94 -15.94
C GLU A 230 -1.92 20.68 -15.09
N GLU A 231 -0.77 20.02 -15.06
CA GLU A 231 -0.54 18.88 -14.16
C GLU A 231 -0.63 19.32 -12.69
N PRO A 232 -1.22 18.50 -11.80
CA PRO A 232 -1.34 18.84 -10.39
C PRO A 232 0.01 19.19 -9.76
N ASN A 233 0.26 20.44 -9.51
CA ASN A 233 1.53 20.93 -8.94
C ASN A 233 1.32 21.54 -7.57
N TYR A 234 0.19 22.17 -7.35
CA TYR A 234 -0.22 22.71 -6.06
C TYR A 234 -1.75 22.68 -5.94
N THR A 235 -2.22 22.72 -4.73
CA THR A 235 -3.65 22.78 -4.46
C THR A 235 -4.04 24.22 -4.19
N GLU A 236 -4.95 24.78 -4.99
CA GLU A 236 -5.54 26.12 -4.75
C GLU A 236 -6.30 26.20 -3.41
N ILE A 237 -6.66 25.06 -2.85
CA ILE A 237 -7.34 24.95 -1.54
C ILE A 237 -6.48 25.46 -0.38
N ALA A 238 -5.19 25.68 -0.57
CA ALA A 238 -4.36 26.32 0.46
C ALA A 238 -4.93 27.65 0.96
N ASN A 239 -5.66 28.36 0.11
CA ASN A 239 -6.31 29.62 0.46
C ASN A 239 -7.54 29.45 1.37
N TYR A 240 -8.13 28.24 1.46
CA TYR A 240 -9.27 27.93 2.32
C TYR A 240 -8.89 27.38 3.70
N SER A 241 -7.68 26.88 3.85
CA SER A 241 -7.18 26.33 5.11
C SER A 241 -6.13 27.25 5.71
N SER A 242 -6.56 28.33 6.36
CA SER A 242 -5.72 29.30 7.04
C SER A 242 -4.78 28.74 8.12
N LYS A 243 -4.84 27.46 8.43
CA LYS A 243 -4.04 26.79 9.48
C LYS A 243 -2.92 25.84 8.97
N LYS A 244 -2.86 25.46 7.71
CA LYS A 244 -1.94 24.39 7.24
C LYS A 244 -1.01 24.75 6.08
N GLY A 245 -1.05 26.00 5.58
CA GLY A 245 -0.18 26.42 4.46
C GLY A 245 -0.54 25.79 3.11
N THR A 246 0.20 26.15 2.08
CA THR A 246 0.04 25.60 0.72
C THR A 246 0.49 24.15 0.67
N LYS A 247 -0.34 23.27 0.16
CA LYS A 247 0.00 21.85 -0.06
C LYS A 247 0.33 21.64 -1.54
N PHE A 248 1.42 20.95 -1.80
CA PHE A 248 1.89 20.64 -3.15
C PHE A 248 1.72 19.17 -3.44
N PHE A 249 1.43 18.82 -4.72
CA PHE A 249 1.57 17.46 -5.21
C PHE A 249 3.01 17.17 -5.59
N ILE A 250 3.56 16.09 -5.07
CA ILE A 250 4.82 15.55 -5.57
C ILE A 250 4.51 14.62 -6.73
N ARG A 251 5.11 14.91 -7.89
CA ARG A 251 4.90 14.17 -9.13
C ARG A 251 5.97 13.12 -9.32
N TYR A 252 5.54 11.94 -9.72
CA TYR A 252 6.40 10.83 -10.11
C TYR A 252 5.99 10.35 -11.49
N TYR A 253 6.92 10.34 -12.44
CA TYR A 253 6.66 9.86 -13.79
C TYR A 253 7.13 8.43 -13.92
N LEU A 254 6.22 7.51 -14.24
CA LEU A 254 6.54 6.11 -14.49
C LEU A 254 7.43 5.99 -15.73
N SER A 255 8.56 5.33 -15.56
CA SER A 255 9.45 4.99 -16.68
C SER A 255 8.91 3.78 -17.44
N PRO A 256 8.98 3.77 -18.77
CA PRO A 256 8.66 2.60 -19.58
C PRO A 256 9.52 1.39 -19.19
N PHE A 257 8.97 0.20 -19.33
CA PHE A 257 9.74 -1.02 -19.11
C PHE A 257 10.84 -1.18 -20.16
N THR A 258 12.05 -1.51 -19.72
CA THR A 258 13.14 -1.92 -20.60
C THR A 258 12.79 -3.25 -21.33
N LYS A 259 13.55 -3.57 -22.34
CA LYS A 259 13.40 -4.84 -23.06
C LYS A 259 13.57 -6.06 -22.13
N GLU A 260 14.49 -5.96 -21.18
CA GLU A 260 14.76 -6.99 -20.17
C GLU A 260 13.58 -7.16 -19.21
N GLU A 261 13.00 -6.04 -18.74
CA GLU A 261 11.83 -6.03 -17.85
C GLU A 261 10.59 -6.61 -18.54
N ARG A 262 10.33 -6.22 -19.80
CA ARG A 262 9.26 -6.78 -20.63
C ARG A 262 9.45 -8.28 -20.83
N THR A 263 10.67 -8.71 -21.16
CA THR A 263 11.01 -10.13 -21.29
C THR A 263 10.77 -10.90 -19.99
N ARG A 264 11.14 -10.33 -18.85
CA ARG A 264 10.90 -10.92 -17.52
C ARG A 264 9.40 -11.05 -17.25
N TYR A 265 8.61 -10.01 -17.55
CA TYR A 265 7.15 -10.05 -17.42
C TYR A 265 6.54 -11.20 -18.21
N ILE A 266 6.90 -11.33 -19.50
CA ILE A 266 6.40 -12.40 -20.36
C ILE A 266 6.80 -13.78 -19.84
N LYS A 267 8.06 -13.94 -19.40
CA LYS A 267 8.53 -15.18 -18.78
C LYS A 267 7.76 -15.56 -17.52
N ASN A 268 7.40 -14.57 -16.70
CA ASN A 268 6.65 -14.78 -15.48
C ASN A 268 5.16 -15.08 -15.74
N LYS A 269 4.56 -14.42 -16.74
CA LYS A 269 3.16 -14.57 -17.13
C LYS A 269 2.90 -15.90 -17.86
N TYR A 270 3.83 -16.29 -18.74
CA TYR A 270 3.74 -17.51 -19.52
C TYR A 270 4.86 -18.48 -19.12
N PRO A 271 4.60 -19.48 -18.26
CA PRO A 271 5.55 -20.52 -17.93
C PRO A 271 6.03 -21.28 -19.18
N PHE A 272 7.11 -22.05 -19.07
CA PHE A 272 7.75 -22.69 -20.24
C PHE A 272 6.81 -23.61 -21.03
N TRP A 273 5.83 -24.25 -20.36
CA TRP A 273 4.84 -25.11 -21.04
C TRP A 273 3.81 -24.33 -21.90
N HIS A 274 3.76 -23.01 -21.79
CA HIS A 274 2.99 -22.11 -22.66
C HIS A 274 3.89 -21.48 -23.75
N PHE A 275 4.85 -22.24 -24.27
CA PHE A 275 5.90 -21.73 -25.19
C PHE A 275 5.34 -21.03 -26.43
N ILE A 276 4.22 -21.47 -26.99
CA ILE A 276 3.57 -20.84 -28.16
C ILE A 276 3.08 -19.43 -27.80
N LYS A 277 2.35 -19.28 -26.67
CA LYS A 277 1.86 -17.98 -26.19
C LYS A 277 3.03 -17.05 -25.86
N ARG A 278 4.08 -17.58 -25.23
CA ARG A 278 5.30 -16.86 -24.89
C ARG A 278 6.03 -16.36 -26.14
N ARG A 279 6.19 -17.22 -27.16
CA ARG A 279 6.83 -16.85 -28.43
C ARG A 279 6.04 -15.79 -29.20
N LYS A 280 4.69 -15.88 -29.22
CA LYS A 280 3.83 -14.85 -29.81
C LYS A 280 3.99 -13.52 -29.09
N ALA A 281 3.94 -13.51 -27.75
CA ALA A 281 4.09 -12.30 -26.96
C ALA A 281 5.47 -11.63 -27.11
N MET A 282 6.54 -12.41 -27.28
CA MET A 282 7.89 -11.87 -27.52
C MET A 282 8.10 -11.31 -28.94
N LYS A 283 7.28 -11.71 -29.92
CA LYS A 283 7.38 -11.15 -31.28
C LYS A 283 6.71 -9.79 -31.44
N VAL A 284 5.84 -9.41 -30.52
CA VAL A 284 5.10 -8.13 -30.53
C VAL A 284 5.85 -7.02 -29.79
N MET A 285 6.96 -7.36 -29.15
CA MET A 285 7.86 -6.43 -28.45
C MET A 285 8.93 -5.85 -29.38
#